data_fdd2007ab3004d34f8b38bbc408656b1
#
_entry.id   fdd2007ab3004d34f8b38bbc408656b1
#
_cell.length_a   1.000
_cell.length_b   1.000
_cell.length_c   1.000
_cell.angle_alpha   90.00
_cell.angle_beta   90.00
_cell.angle_gamma   90.00
#
_symmetry.space_group_name_H-M   'P 1'
#
loop_
_entity.id
_entity.type
_entity.pdbx_description
1 polymer ?
#
loop_
_entity_poly.entity_id
_entity_poly.type
_entity_poly.pdbx_seq_one_letter_code
_entity_poly.pdbx_strand_id
1 'polypeptide(L)'
;MLYGIGCDLCEVARMEKSLSGAHGPAFVRRVFGPAEQAALGLGAEAEPWPAGRASAHKAASAAADFAAKEAFLKAAGTGLAAPFSLCEIEAVRLPSGAPNYRFSGKTAEWVAAHHLTAKLLSLIHI
;
A
#
# COMPACT_ATOMS: atom_id res chain seq x y z
N MET A 1 -25.53 0.90 1.39
CA MET A 1 -25.31 1.43 0.02
C MET A 1 -23.82 1.38 -0.32
N LEU A 2 -23.49 0.94 -1.51
CA LEU A 2 -22.12 0.91 -1.99
C LEU A 2 -21.69 2.33 -2.40
N TYR A 3 -20.64 2.86 -1.78
CA TYR A 3 -20.11 4.18 -2.12
C TYR A 3 -19.29 4.14 -3.42
N GLY A 4 -18.42 3.14 -3.54
CA GLY A 4 -17.59 2.98 -4.73
C GLY A 4 -16.86 1.66 -4.71
N ILE A 5 -16.33 1.30 -5.88
CA ILE A 5 -15.53 0.11 -6.07
C ILE A 5 -14.28 0.49 -6.87
N GLY A 6 -13.15 -0.13 -6.57
CA GLY A 6 -11.91 0.15 -7.27
C GLY A 6 -11.06 -1.09 -7.40
N CYS A 7 -10.30 -1.15 -8.47
CA CYS A 7 -9.28 -2.18 -8.65
C CYS A 7 -8.06 -1.56 -9.32
N ASP A 8 -6.90 -2.18 -9.12
CA ASP A 8 -5.67 -1.70 -9.71
C ASP A 8 -4.65 -2.82 -9.84
N LEU A 9 -3.66 -2.58 -10.68
CA LEU A 9 -2.53 -3.47 -10.90
C LEU A 9 -1.25 -2.67 -10.77
N CYS A 10 -0.22 -3.28 -10.20
CA CYS A 10 1.10 -2.68 -10.12
C CYS A 10 2.13 -3.66 -10.66
N GLU A 11 2.92 -3.19 -11.61
CA GLU A 11 3.98 -4.00 -12.21
C GLU A 11 5.11 -4.24 -11.21
N VAL A 12 5.42 -5.51 -10.95
CA VAL A 12 6.43 -5.89 -9.96
C VAL A 12 7.82 -5.34 -10.30
N ALA A 13 8.21 -5.39 -11.57
CA ALA A 13 9.52 -4.90 -12.01
C ALA A 13 9.68 -3.39 -11.75
N ARG A 14 8.62 -2.60 -11.94
CA ARG A 14 8.65 -1.17 -11.63
C ARG A 14 8.80 -0.91 -10.14
N MET A 15 8.10 -1.69 -9.33
CA MET A 15 8.19 -1.58 -7.88
C MET A 15 9.59 -1.95 -7.40
N GLU A 16 10.17 -3.04 -7.92
CA GLU A 16 11.53 -3.44 -7.59
C GLU A 16 12.52 -2.33 -7.89
N LYS A 17 12.40 -1.69 -9.05
CA LYS A 17 13.25 -0.59 -9.45
C LYS A 17 13.12 0.62 -8.53
N SER A 18 11.89 0.96 -8.14
CA SER A 18 11.62 2.07 -7.24
C SER A 18 12.22 1.83 -5.85
N LEU A 19 12.11 0.62 -5.34
CA LEU A 19 12.55 0.28 -3.99
C LEU A 19 14.07 0.11 -3.89
N SER A 20 14.71 -0.47 -4.92
CA SER A 20 16.13 -0.76 -4.92
C SER A 20 17.01 0.40 -5.36
N GLY A 21 16.42 1.45 -5.92
CA GLY A 21 17.15 2.61 -6.43
C GLY A 21 17.61 3.57 -5.34
N ALA A 22 18.35 4.61 -5.76
CA ALA A 22 18.89 5.61 -4.85
C ALA A 22 17.81 6.40 -4.08
N HIS A 23 16.64 6.54 -4.65
CA HIS A 23 15.51 7.25 -4.03
C HIS A 23 14.55 6.30 -3.28
N GLY A 24 14.92 5.03 -3.09
CA GLY A 24 14.12 4.03 -2.43
C GLY A 24 13.64 4.45 -1.04
N PRO A 25 14.52 4.91 -0.12
CA PRO A 25 14.08 5.33 1.21
C PRO A 25 13.04 6.45 1.21
N ALA A 26 13.20 7.44 0.34
CA ALA A 26 12.22 8.52 0.21
C ALA A 26 10.88 8.03 -0.35
N PHE A 27 10.94 7.13 -1.35
CA PHE A 27 9.76 6.49 -1.91
C PHE A 27 9.00 5.70 -0.85
N VAL A 28 9.71 4.90 -0.04
CA VAL A 28 9.11 4.10 1.04
C VAL A 28 8.37 4.99 2.03
N ARG A 29 9.00 6.06 2.49
CA ARG A 29 8.37 6.97 3.46
C ARG A 29 7.11 7.63 2.92
N ARG A 30 7.09 7.95 1.63
CA ARG A 30 5.95 8.62 1.00
C ARG A 30 4.78 7.67 0.72
N VAL A 31 5.07 6.42 0.42
CA VAL A 31 4.09 5.45 -0.09
C VAL A 31 3.58 4.50 0.98
N PHE A 32 4.46 4.04 1.86
CA PHE A 32 4.12 2.99 2.83
C PHE A 32 4.05 3.52 4.24
N GLY A 33 3.01 3.14 4.98
CA GLY A 33 2.88 3.48 6.38
C GLY A 33 3.73 2.58 7.28
N PRO A 34 3.81 2.91 8.60
CA PRO A 34 4.70 2.19 9.52
C PRO A 34 4.39 0.70 9.65
N ALA A 35 3.12 0.31 9.68
CA ALA A 35 2.75 -1.11 9.78
C ALA A 35 3.12 -1.86 8.50
N GLU A 36 2.94 -1.25 7.33
CA GLU A 36 3.36 -1.83 6.06
C GLU A 36 4.87 -1.96 5.98
N GLN A 37 5.61 -0.94 6.40
CA GLN A 37 7.07 -0.97 6.40
C GLN A 37 7.59 -2.12 7.26
N ALA A 38 7.01 -2.31 8.43
CA ALA A 38 7.38 -3.41 9.31
C ALA A 38 7.08 -4.77 8.67
N ALA A 39 5.89 -4.94 8.11
CA ALA A 39 5.46 -6.21 7.50
C ALA A 39 6.25 -6.55 6.24
N LEU A 40 6.64 -5.54 5.45
CA LEU A 40 7.38 -5.73 4.20
C LEU A 40 8.90 -5.76 4.39
N GLY A 41 9.39 -5.48 5.60
CA GLY A 41 10.83 -5.36 5.83
C GLY A 41 11.44 -4.15 5.14
N LEU A 42 10.69 -3.05 5.09
CA LEU A 42 11.13 -1.75 4.56
C LEU A 42 11.34 -0.79 5.72
N GLY A 43 11.98 0.35 5.48
CA GLY A 43 12.16 1.38 6.48
C GLY A 43 13.61 1.53 6.94
N ALA A 44 13.84 2.35 7.98
CA ALA A 44 15.18 2.77 8.40
C ALA A 44 16.04 1.63 8.94
N GLU A 45 15.44 0.62 9.56
CA GLU A 45 16.13 -0.53 10.14
C GLU A 45 16.07 -1.77 9.25
N ALA A 46 15.62 -1.60 8.00
CA ALA A 46 15.51 -2.73 7.08
C ALA A 46 16.90 -3.22 6.67
N GLU A 47 16.98 -4.53 6.43
CA GLU A 47 18.16 -5.14 5.83
C GLU A 47 18.40 -4.53 4.44
N PRO A 48 19.64 -4.54 3.96
CA PRO A 48 19.92 -4.10 2.60
C PRO A 48 19.05 -4.81 1.58
N TRP A 49 18.76 -4.14 0.46
CA TRP A 49 17.87 -4.71 -0.55
C TRP A 49 18.42 -6.06 -1.04
N PRO A 50 17.63 -7.12 -0.98
CA PRO A 50 18.12 -8.45 -1.36
C PRO A 50 18.31 -8.58 -2.86
N ALA A 51 19.02 -9.61 -3.28
CA ALA A 51 19.24 -9.91 -4.69
C ALA A 51 18.36 -11.09 -5.13
N GLY A 52 18.23 -11.26 -6.44
CA GLY A 52 17.62 -12.44 -7.04
C GLY A 52 16.16 -12.62 -6.70
N ARG A 53 15.80 -13.87 -6.39
CA ARG A 53 14.40 -14.26 -6.14
C ARG A 53 13.80 -13.55 -4.93
N ALA A 54 14.60 -13.28 -3.90
CA ALA A 54 14.15 -12.57 -2.71
C ALA A 54 13.77 -11.12 -3.03
N SER A 55 14.51 -10.46 -3.92
CA SER A 55 14.19 -9.12 -4.41
C SER A 55 12.83 -9.11 -5.11
N ALA A 56 12.62 -10.04 -6.02
CA ALA A 56 11.35 -10.13 -6.76
C ALA A 56 10.17 -10.41 -5.83
N HIS A 57 10.35 -11.29 -4.85
CA HIS A 57 9.29 -11.62 -3.89
C HIS A 57 8.91 -10.41 -3.03
N LYS A 58 9.91 -9.71 -2.52
CA LYS A 58 9.70 -8.51 -1.70
C LYS A 58 9.02 -7.40 -2.51
N ALA A 59 9.47 -7.21 -3.77
CA ALA A 59 8.86 -6.25 -4.67
C ALA A 59 7.41 -6.62 -5.02
N ALA A 60 7.12 -7.91 -5.19
CA ALA A 60 5.77 -8.39 -5.47
C ALA A 60 4.81 -8.06 -4.32
N SER A 61 5.24 -8.27 -3.07
CA SER A 61 4.43 -7.95 -1.89
C SER A 61 4.18 -6.45 -1.79
N ALA A 62 5.21 -5.63 -2.02
CA ALA A 62 5.06 -4.17 -2.03
C ALA A 62 4.16 -3.69 -3.17
N ALA A 63 4.25 -4.31 -4.34
CA ALA A 63 3.41 -3.99 -5.49
C ALA A 63 1.93 -4.29 -5.21
N ALA A 64 1.64 -5.39 -4.53
CA ALA A 64 0.27 -5.74 -4.13
C ALA A 64 -0.30 -4.69 -3.18
N ASP A 65 0.48 -4.25 -2.19
CA ASP A 65 0.06 -3.20 -1.27
C ASP A 65 -0.17 -1.87 -2.00
N PHE A 66 0.72 -1.51 -2.92
CA PHE A 66 0.56 -0.30 -3.73
C PHE A 66 -0.72 -0.35 -4.55
N ALA A 67 -0.99 -1.47 -5.21
CA ALA A 67 -2.22 -1.65 -5.98
C ALA A 67 -3.47 -1.50 -5.10
N ALA A 68 -3.44 -2.01 -3.87
CA ALA A 68 -4.54 -1.86 -2.93
C ALA A 68 -4.80 -0.39 -2.57
N LYS A 69 -3.75 0.41 -2.39
CA LYS A 69 -3.86 1.84 -2.11
C LYS A 69 -4.52 2.58 -3.28
N GLU A 70 -4.05 2.31 -4.49
CA GLU A 70 -4.60 2.93 -5.70
C GLU A 70 -6.05 2.49 -5.92
N ALA A 71 -6.39 1.24 -5.63
CA ALA A 71 -7.77 0.75 -5.72
C ALA A 71 -8.69 1.52 -4.76
N PHE A 72 -8.24 1.80 -3.54
CA PHE A 72 -9.00 2.63 -2.60
C PHE A 72 -9.25 4.02 -3.17
N LEU A 73 -8.22 4.66 -3.72
CA LEU A 73 -8.35 6.01 -4.29
C LEU A 73 -9.32 6.03 -5.47
N LYS A 74 -9.32 5.00 -6.30
CA LYS A 74 -10.29 4.86 -7.39
C LYS A 74 -11.71 4.71 -6.87
N ALA A 75 -11.89 3.90 -5.83
CA ALA A 75 -13.20 3.72 -5.20
C ALA A 75 -13.71 5.01 -4.57
N ALA A 76 -12.81 5.79 -3.98
CA ALA A 76 -13.14 7.10 -3.42
C ALA A 76 -13.50 8.15 -4.48
N GLY A 77 -13.05 7.93 -5.72
CA GLY A 77 -13.40 8.77 -6.85
C GLY A 77 -12.53 10.01 -7.06
N THR A 78 -11.51 10.20 -6.24
CA THR A 78 -10.70 11.43 -6.26
C THR A 78 -9.28 11.23 -6.79
N GLY A 79 -8.81 9.98 -6.89
CA GLY A 79 -7.39 9.73 -7.13
C GLY A 79 -6.54 10.26 -5.99
N LEU A 80 -5.24 10.40 -6.21
CA LEU A 80 -4.32 10.91 -5.20
C LEU A 80 -4.38 12.43 -5.15
N ALA A 81 -5.30 12.93 -4.35
CA ALA A 81 -5.47 14.36 -4.09
C ALA A 81 -5.80 14.55 -2.61
N ALA A 82 -5.60 15.77 -2.09
CA ALA A 82 -5.96 16.06 -0.72
C ALA A 82 -7.42 15.65 -0.45
N PRO A 83 -7.73 15.04 0.72
CA PRO A 83 -6.86 14.92 1.88
C PRO A 83 -6.02 13.65 1.95
N PHE A 84 -5.96 12.86 0.88
CA PHE A 84 -5.34 11.54 0.89
C PHE A 84 -3.82 11.59 0.78
N SER A 85 -3.17 10.66 1.51
CA SER A 85 -1.74 10.35 1.38
C SER A 85 -1.59 8.84 1.31
N LEU A 86 -0.76 8.35 0.41
CA LEU A 86 -0.57 6.90 0.23
C LEU A 86 -0.12 6.20 1.51
N CYS A 87 0.77 6.81 2.29
CA CYS A 87 1.25 6.21 3.54
C CYS A 87 0.18 6.15 4.64
N GLU A 88 -0.93 6.82 4.47
CA GLU A 88 -2.07 6.78 5.39
C GLU A 88 -3.13 5.74 4.99
N ILE A 89 -2.91 5.06 3.87
CA ILE A 89 -3.77 3.98 3.37
C ILE A 89 -2.94 2.71 3.41
N GLU A 90 -2.91 2.05 4.54
CA GLU A 90 -2.09 0.85 4.68
C GLU A 90 -2.87 -0.40 4.31
N ALA A 91 -2.23 -1.28 3.53
CA ALA A 91 -2.74 -2.62 3.27
C ALA A 91 -1.99 -3.57 4.21
N VAL A 92 -2.71 -4.19 5.12
CA VAL A 92 -2.14 -5.06 6.15
C VAL A 92 -2.85 -6.40 6.14
N ARG A 93 -2.30 -7.39 6.85
CA ARG A 93 -2.96 -8.67 7.04
C ARG A 93 -3.36 -8.85 8.48
N LEU A 94 -4.58 -9.35 8.67
CA LEU A 94 -5.08 -9.73 9.99
C LEU A 94 -4.37 -11.03 10.43
N PRO A 95 -4.46 -11.40 11.72
CA PRO A 95 -3.89 -12.67 12.19
C PRO A 95 -4.38 -13.89 11.41
N SER A 96 -5.59 -13.82 10.85
CA SER A 96 -6.14 -14.88 9.99
C SER A 96 -5.46 -14.96 8.61
N GLY A 97 -4.62 -13.97 8.26
CA GLY A 97 -4.02 -13.85 6.93
C GLY A 97 -4.87 -13.05 5.94
N ALA A 98 -6.09 -12.69 6.31
CA ALA A 98 -6.97 -11.91 5.44
C ALA A 98 -6.44 -10.49 5.25
N PRO A 99 -6.52 -9.93 4.03
CA PRO A 99 -6.11 -8.55 3.79
C PRO A 99 -7.10 -7.57 4.40
N ASN A 100 -6.59 -6.43 4.84
CA ASN A 100 -7.40 -5.40 5.48
C ASN A 100 -6.77 -4.03 5.25
N TYR A 101 -7.60 -2.98 5.21
CA TYR A 101 -7.11 -1.62 5.21
C TYR A 101 -6.92 -1.10 6.63
N ARG A 102 -5.88 -0.29 6.81
CA ARG A 102 -5.67 0.49 8.03
C ARG A 102 -5.43 1.94 7.63
N PHE A 103 -6.30 2.81 8.08
CA PHE A 103 -6.22 4.22 7.77
C PHE A 103 -5.64 5.01 8.94
N SER A 104 -4.93 6.10 8.63
CA SER A 104 -4.40 7.00 9.63
C SER A 104 -4.50 8.45 9.14
N GLY A 105 -4.22 9.39 10.02
CA GLY A 105 -4.15 10.81 9.69
C GLY A 105 -5.42 11.37 9.06
N LYS A 106 -5.24 12.27 8.12
CA LYS A 106 -6.35 12.93 7.42
C LYS A 106 -7.19 11.97 6.59
N THR A 107 -6.57 10.92 6.08
CA THR A 107 -7.30 9.88 5.35
C THR A 107 -8.30 9.17 6.26
N ALA A 108 -7.88 8.81 7.48
CA ALA A 108 -8.78 8.21 8.47
C ALA A 108 -9.93 9.16 8.85
N GLU A 109 -9.64 10.44 9.00
CA GLU A 109 -10.65 11.45 9.28
C GLU A 109 -11.70 11.53 8.17
N TRP A 110 -11.24 11.51 6.91
CA TRP A 110 -12.13 11.53 5.76
C TRP A 110 -13.05 10.30 5.71
N VAL A 111 -12.46 9.11 5.93
CA VAL A 111 -13.23 7.85 5.94
C VAL A 111 -14.30 7.87 7.04
N ALA A 112 -13.93 8.32 8.24
CA ALA A 112 -14.87 8.44 9.36
C ALA A 112 -15.97 9.46 9.08
N ALA A 113 -15.62 10.63 8.54
CA ALA A 113 -16.57 11.70 8.24
C ALA A 113 -17.62 11.27 7.20
N HIS A 114 -17.26 10.38 6.29
CA HIS A 114 -18.15 9.85 5.28
C HIS A 114 -18.88 8.55 5.72
N HIS A 115 -18.64 8.10 6.95
CA HIS A 115 -19.25 6.89 7.52
C HIS A 115 -19.02 5.65 6.63
N LEU A 116 -17.79 5.51 6.11
CA LEU A 116 -17.45 4.45 5.17
C LEU A 116 -16.71 3.31 5.87
N THR A 117 -16.93 2.10 5.35
CA THR A 117 -16.12 0.92 5.67
C THR A 117 -15.53 0.41 4.37
N ALA A 118 -14.22 0.25 4.33
CA ALA A 118 -13.52 -0.26 3.17
C ALA A 118 -13.21 -1.73 3.35
N LYS A 119 -13.49 -2.53 2.31
CA LYS A 119 -13.20 -3.95 2.27
C LYS A 119 -12.12 -4.20 1.21
N LEU A 120 -11.07 -4.91 1.58
CA LEU A 120 -10.03 -5.34 0.67
C LEU A 120 -10.18 -6.84 0.44
N LEU A 121 -10.52 -7.22 -0.79
CA LEU A 121 -10.86 -8.60 -1.10
C LEU A 121 -9.66 -9.46 -1.43
N SER A 122 -8.61 -8.87 -2.01
CA SER A 122 -7.47 -9.64 -2.48
C SER A 122 -6.21 -8.79 -2.55
N LEU A 123 -5.09 -9.38 -2.17
CA LEU A 123 -3.75 -8.87 -2.42
C LEU A 123 -3.04 -9.89 -3.30
N ILE A 124 -3.25 -9.78 -4.61
CA ILE A 124 -2.64 -10.66 -5.60
C ILE A 124 -1.54 -9.88 -6.32
N HIS A 125 -0.36 -10.49 -6.41
CA HIS A 125 0.72 -9.92 -7.20
C HIS A 125 0.89 -10.69 -8.49
N ILE A 126 1.19 -9.94 -9.52
CA ILE A 126 1.35 -10.47 -10.88
C ILE A 126 2.78 -10.24 -11.34
#